data_93fa43673c16675f54ebc3f80f891322
#
_entry.id   93fa43673c16675f54ebc3f80f891322
#
_cell.length_a   1.000
_cell.length_b   1.000
_cell.length_c   1.000
_cell.angle_alpha   90.00
_cell.angle_beta   90.00
_cell.angle_gamma   90.00
#
_symmetry.space_group_name_H-M   'P 1'
#
loop_
_entity.id
_entity.type
_entity.pdbx_description
1 polymer ?
#
loop_
_entity_poly.entity_id
_entity_poly.type
_entity_poly.pdbx_seq_one_letter_code
_entity_poly.pdbx_strand_id
1 'polypeptide(L)'
;MSMLKIGDQAPDFQAITQTGKLVNLKTFKGKKLALYFYPKDNTPGCTAEACSLRDNYQIIRNQGVEILGVSPDNEASHQKFSDKYVLPFDLIPDIEKKIIRDYGVWGKKKLYGKEYEGLIRTTFLIDEEGIIEHIFTKVNTKDHAQQILAVL
;
A
#
# COMPACT_ATOMS: atom_id res chain seq x y z
N MET A 1 3.84 -19.32 -7.31
CA MET A 1 3.81 -17.93 -6.87
C MET A 1 4.56 -17.06 -7.86
N SER A 2 3.86 -16.18 -8.54
CA SER A 2 4.54 -15.25 -9.45
C SER A 2 5.15 -14.13 -8.63
N MET A 3 6.44 -13.90 -8.82
CA MET A 3 7.09 -12.73 -8.26
C MET A 3 7.01 -11.59 -9.27
N LEU A 4 6.34 -10.52 -8.87
CA LEU A 4 6.26 -9.33 -9.70
C LEU A 4 7.60 -8.63 -9.76
N LYS A 5 7.90 -8.04 -10.92
CA LYS A 5 9.16 -7.34 -11.18
C LYS A 5 8.88 -5.96 -11.75
N ILE A 6 9.87 -5.10 -11.66
CA ILE A 6 9.86 -3.82 -12.37
C ILE A 6 9.69 -4.10 -13.87
N GLY A 7 8.76 -3.39 -14.50
CA GLY A 7 8.42 -3.59 -15.90
C GLY A 7 7.21 -4.49 -16.13
N ASP A 8 6.79 -5.24 -15.11
CA ASP A 8 5.59 -6.07 -15.24
C ASP A 8 4.33 -5.21 -15.19
N GLN A 9 3.29 -5.66 -15.85
CA GLN A 9 1.97 -5.05 -15.68
C GLN A 9 1.47 -5.36 -14.27
N ALA A 10 1.04 -4.33 -13.55
CA ALA A 10 0.48 -4.51 -12.22
C ALA A 10 -0.82 -5.31 -12.33
N PRO A 11 -1.07 -6.28 -11.44
CA PRO A 11 -2.35 -6.98 -11.39
C PRO A 11 -3.50 -6.01 -11.19
N ASP A 12 -4.55 -6.15 -12.00
CA ASP A 12 -5.74 -5.34 -11.82
C ASP A 12 -6.43 -5.74 -10.52
N PHE A 13 -7.12 -4.80 -9.93
CA PHE A 13 -7.91 -5.05 -8.72
C PHE A 13 -9.19 -4.24 -8.76
N GLN A 14 -10.18 -4.69 -8.00
CA GLN A 14 -11.41 -3.95 -7.78
C GLN A 14 -11.74 -4.03 -6.30
N ALA A 15 -11.96 -2.89 -5.67
CA ALA A 15 -12.17 -2.84 -4.23
C ALA A 15 -13.02 -1.64 -3.83
N ILE A 16 -13.63 -1.74 -2.66
CA ILE A 16 -14.36 -0.63 -2.05
C ILE A 16 -13.53 -0.15 -0.86
N THR A 17 -13.21 1.13 -0.84
CA THR A 17 -12.42 1.72 0.24
C THR A 17 -13.23 1.85 1.53
N GLN A 18 -12.57 2.26 2.62
CA GLN A 18 -13.22 2.47 3.91
C GLN A 18 -14.31 3.54 3.86
N THR A 19 -14.30 4.40 2.87
CA THR A 19 -15.34 5.44 2.69
C THR A 19 -16.47 5.01 1.76
N GLY A 20 -16.43 3.75 1.26
CA GLY A 20 -17.43 3.24 0.34
C GLY A 20 -17.17 3.56 -1.13
N LYS A 21 -15.99 4.06 -1.47
CA LYS A 21 -15.63 4.43 -2.83
C LYS A 21 -15.09 3.22 -3.59
N LEU A 22 -15.64 2.98 -4.78
CA LEU A 22 -15.13 1.93 -5.67
C LEU A 22 -13.86 2.39 -6.35
N VAL A 23 -12.80 1.59 -6.26
CA VAL A 23 -11.52 1.86 -6.92
C VAL A 23 -11.03 0.62 -7.65
N ASN A 24 -10.32 0.82 -8.74
CA ASN A 24 -9.61 -0.22 -9.48
C ASN A 24 -8.35 0.40 -10.09
N LEU A 25 -7.55 -0.41 -10.78
CA LEU A 25 -6.32 0.10 -11.36
C LEU A 25 -6.58 1.22 -12.38
N LYS A 26 -7.66 1.10 -13.15
CA LYS A 26 -8.03 2.11 -14.15
C LYS A 26 -8.40 3.46 -13.54
N THR A 27 -8.85 3.48 -12.28
CA THR A 27 -9.15 4.71 -11.55
C THR A 27 -7.95 5.67 -11.54
N PHE A 28 -6.75 5.10 -11.55
CA PHE A 28 -5.50 5.85 -11.44
C PHE A 28 -4.78 6.02 -12.78
N LYS A 29 -5.41 5.63 -13.90
CA LYS A 29 -4.81 5.80 -15.22
C LYS A 29 -4.48 7.29 -15.47
N GLY A 30 -3.28 7.54 -15.95
CA GLY A 30 -2.78 8.90 -16.14
C GLY A 30 -2.11 9.49 -14.91
N LYS A 31 -2.11 8.75 -13.80
CA LYS A 31 -1.40 9.10 -12.57
C LYS A 31 -0.55 7.92 -12.12
N LYS A 32 0.51 8.21 -11.38
CA LYS A 32 1.25 7.15 -10.70
C LYS A 32 0.51 6.77 -9.43
N LEU A 33 0.62 5.50 -9.04
CA LEU A 33 -0.02 4.97 -7.83
C LEU A 33 1.05 4.35 -6.94
N ALA A 34 1.15 4.84 -5.71
CA ALA A 34 1.92 4.17 -4.67
C ALA A 34 0.95 3.28 -3.89
N LEU A 35 0.94 2.00 -4.24
CA LEU A 35 0.09 0.99 -3.61
C LEU A 35 0.90 0.31 -2.53
N TYR A 36 0.63 0.66 -1.26
CA TYR A 36 1.42 0.12 -0.16
C TYR A 36 0.63 -0.90 0.64
N PHE A 37 1.28 -2.03 0.91
CA PHE A 37 0.72 -3.14 1.67
C PHE A 37 1.32 -3.14 3.08
N TYR A 38 0.48 -3.21 4.08
CA TYR A 38 0.90 -3.21 5.48
C TYR A 38 0.10 -4.25 6.29
N PRO A 39 0.69 -4.83 7.35
CA PRO A 39 0.08 -5.99 7.99
C PRO A 39 -1.14 -5.70 8.88
N LYS A 40 -1.19 -4.57 9.57
CA LYS A 40 -2.28 -4.34 10.52
C LYS A 40 -2.41 -2.89 10.94
N ASP A 41 -3.65 -2.38 10.93
CA ASP A 41 -3.97 -1.03 11.40
C ASP A 41 -3.54 -0.82 12.85
N ASN A 42 -3.14 0.41 13.13
CA ASN A 42 -2.89 0.89 14.50
C ASN A 42 -1.78 0.13 15.24
N THR A 43 -0.84 -0.48 14.51
CA THR A 43 0.40 -1.02 15.06
C THR A 43 1.51 0.02 14.92
N PRO A 44 2.59 -0.04 15.73
CA PRO A 44 3.61 1.02 15.70
C PRO A 44 4.24 1.28 14.34
N GLY A 45 4.65 0.22 13.63
CA GLY A 45 5.26 0.35 12.31
C GLY A 45 4.28 0.85 11.26
N CYS A 46 3.07 0.30 11.24
CA CYS A 46 2.04 0.72 10.27
C CYS A 46 1.58 2.15 10.51
N THR A 47 1.50 2.55 11.78
CA THR A 47 1.16 3.93 12.15
C THR A 47 2.26 4.90 11.70
N ALA A 48 3.52 4.55 11.94
CA ALA A 48 4.66 5.37 11.51
C ALA A 48 4.66 5.54 9.99
N GLU A 49 4.45 4.47 9.24
CA GLU A 49 4.39 4.50 7.78
C GLU A 49 3.25 5.39 7.28
N ALA A 50 2.05 5.19 7.81
CA ALA A 50 0.89 5.98 7.43
C ALA A 50 1.09 7.47 7.73
N CYS A 51 1.67 7.80 8.88
CA CYS A 51 1.93 9.19 9.26
C CYS A 51 3.02 9.83 8.39
N SER A 52 4.05 9.07 8.01
CA SER A 52 5.06 9.55 7.06
C SER A 52 4.42 9.93 5.72
N LEU A 53 3.58 9.06 5.21
CA LEU A 53 2.87 9.30 3.95
C LEU A 53 1.88 10.47 4.07
N ARG A 54 1.15 10.54 5.19
CA ARG A 54 0.23 11.65 5.47
C ARG A 54 0.93 12.99 5.46
N ASP A 55 2.06 13.09 6.18
CA ASP A 55 2.78 14.34 6.36
C ASP A 55 3.39 14.84 5.05
N ASN A 56 3.59 13.95 4.08
CA ASN A 56 4.19 14.27 2.78
C ASN A 56 3.21 14.06 1.62
N TYR A 57 1.94 13.86 1.92
CA TYR A 57 0.93 13.52 0.92
C TYR A 57 0.82 14.58 -0.19
N GLN A 58 0.78 15.86 0.18
CA GLN A 58 0.63 16.94 -0.80
C GLN A 58 1.86 17.00 -1.72
N ILE A 59 3.05 16.81 -1.16
CA ILE A 59 4.30 16.82 -1.96
C ILE A 59 4.29 15.66 -2.95
N ILE A 60 3.88 14.47 -2.49
CA ILE A 60 3.78 13.28 -3.34
C ILE A 60 2.73 13.49 -4.43
N ARG A 61 1.56 14.03 -4.09
CA ARG A 61 0.52 14.32 -5.07
C ARG A 61 0.95 15.35 -6.10
N ASN A 62 1.72 16.33 -5.70
CA ASN A 62 2.25 17.34 -6.63
C ASN A 62 3.19 16.73 -7.66
N GLN A 63 3.75 15.56 -7.38
CA GLN A 63 4.56 14.80 -8.34
C GLN A 63 3.72 13.87 -9.22
N GLY A 64 2.38 13.96 -9.14
CA GLY A 64 1.49 13.14 -9.95
C GLY A 64 1.25 11.74 -9.41
N VAL A 65 1.46 11.53 -8.10
CA VAL A 65 1.34 10.22 -7.45
C VAL A 65 0.18 10.23 -6.46
N GLU A 66 -0.70 9.23 -6.55
CA GLU A 66 -1.73 8.97 -5.54
C GLU A 66 -1.26 7.84 -4.62
N ILE A 67 -1.76 7.83 -3.40
CA ILE A 67 -1.43 6.81 -2.40
C ILE A 67 -2.67 5.99 -2.08
N LEU A 68 -2.49 4.67 -1.99
CA LEU A 68 -3.57 3.75 -1.63
C LEU A 68 -2.97 2.67 -0.73
N GLY A 69 -3.53 2.50 0.47
CA GLY A 69 -3.07 1.49 1.41
C GLY A 69 -3.93 0.23 1.34
N VAL A 70 -3.33 -0.93 1.57
CA VAL A 70 -4.01 -2.23 1.56
C VAL A 70 -3.56 -3.04 2.78
N SER A 71 -4.51 -3.54 3.53
CA SER A 71 -4.26 -4.52 4.60
C SER A 71 -5.42 -5.49 4.70
N PRO A 72 -5.27 -6.63 5.41
CA PRO A 72 -6.37 -7.58 5.59
C PRO A 72 -7.39 -7.15 6.64
N ASP A 73 -7.23 -5.99 7.25
CA ASP A 73 -8.18 -5.46 8.22
C ASP A 73 -9.52 -5.12 7.55
N ASN A 74 -10.59 -5.08 8.35
CA ASN A 74 -11.92 -4.77 7.84
C ASN A 74 -12.15 -3.26 7.71
N GLU A 75 -13.27 -2.92 7.09
CA GLU A 75 -13.65 -1.53 6.82
C GLU A 75 -13.74 -0.69 8.09
N ALA A 76 -14.32 -1.23 9.15
CA ALA A 76 -14.47 -0.53 10.42
C ALA A 76 -13.10 -0.21 11.05
N SER A 77 -12.16 -1.15 10.98
CA SER A 77 -10.79 -0.95 11.45
C SER A 77 -10.11 0.16 10.67
N HIS A 78 -10.21 0.12 9.34
CA HIS A 78 -9.63 1.15 8.48
C HIS A 78 -10.23 2.53 8.74
N GLN A 79 -11.53 2.60 8.97
CA GLN A 79 -12.20 3.86 9.26
C GLN A 79 -11.69 4.46 10.57
N LYS A 80 -11.55 3.64 11.61
CA LYS A 80 -11.01 4.09 12.91
C LYS A 80 -9.56 4.56 12.78
N PHE A 81 -8.74 3.81 12.04
CA PHE A 81 -7.34 4.13 11.83
C PHE A 81 -7.20 5.44 11.05
N SER A 82 -7.96 5.57 9.97
CA SER A 82 -7.96 6.76 9.14
C SER A 82 -8.42 8.00 9.92
N ASP A 83 -9.48 7.86 10.73
CA ASP A 83 -9.99 8.97 11.54
C ASP A 83 -9.00 9.37 12.64
N LYS A 84 -8.39 8.39 13.30
CA LYS A 84 -7.47 8.65 14.39
C LYS A 84 -6.25 9.46 13.96
N TYR A 85 -5.72 9.15 12.79
CA TYR A 85 -4.51 9.81 12.28
C TYR A 85 -4.76 10.80 11.16
N VAL A 86 -6.03 11.05 10.83
CA VAL A 86 -6.47 11.99 9.79
C VAL A 86 -5.75 11.71 8.47
N LEU A 87 -5.86 10.47 8.01
CA LEU A 87 -5.19 10.04 6.77
C LEU A 87 -5.91 10.64 5.56
N PRO A 88 -5.19 11.33 4.66
CA PRO A 88 -5.80 11.97 3.49
C PRO A 88 -5.97 11.05 2.29
N PHE A 89 -5.53 9.81 2.40
CA PHE A 89 -5.62 8.80 1.33
C PHE A 89 -6.50 7.64 1.75
N ASP A 90 -6.97 6.87 0.77
CA ASP A 90 -7.88 5.77 1.01
C ASP A 90 -7.15 4.48 1.40
N LEU A 91 -7.88 3.62 2.12
CA LEU A 91 -7.41 2.31 2.54
C LEU A 91 -8.36 1.24 2.00
N ILE A 92 -7.81 0.14 1.50
CA ILE A 92 -8.58 -1.00 1.00
C ILE A 92 -8.64 -2.09 2.06
N PRO A 93 -9.85 -2.48 2.51
CA PRO A 93 -10.01 -3.63 3.40
C PRO A 93 -10.01 -4.93 2.59
N ASP A 94 -8.83 -5.52 2.41
CA ASP A 94 -8.65 -6.76 1.64
C ASP A 94 -8.79 -7.98 2.55
N ILE A 95 -9.98 -8.16 3.13
CA ILE A 95 -10.27 -9.18 4.14
C ILE A 95 -9.96 -10.58 3.63
N GLU A 96 -10.32 -10.87 2.37
CA GLU A 96 -10.09 -12.18 1.76
C GLU A 96 -8.69 -12.34 1.19
N LYS A 97 -7.88 -11.31 1.27
CA LYS A 97 -6.47 -11.31 0.82
C LYS A 97 -6.29 -11.56 -0.67
N LYS A 98 -7.30 -11.22 -1.47
CA LYS A 98 -7.22 -11.42 -2.93
C LYS A 98 -6.16 -10.52 -3.55
N ILE A 99 -6.19 -9.24 -3.25
CA ILE A 99 -5.23 -8.27 -3.78
C ILE A 99 -3.83 -8.58 -3.22
N ILE A 100 -3.75 -8.88 -1.94
CA ILE A 100 -2.51 -9.28 -1.26
C ILE A 100 -1.87 -10.48 -1.97
N ARG A 101 -2.67 -11.51 -2.29
CA ARG A 101 -2.16 -12.70 -2.99
C ARG A 101 -1.79 -12.40 -4.44
N ASP A 102 -2.61 -11.62 -5.14
CA ASP A 102 -2.35 -11.27 -6.54
C ASP A 102 -1.03 -10.50 -6.68
N TYR A 103 -0.68 -9.70 -5.68
CA TYR A 103 0.57 -8.96 -5.67
C TYR A 103 1.73 -9.74 -5.02
N GLY A 104 1.46 -10.96 -4.52
CA GLY A 104 2.50 -11.85 -4.00
C GLY A 104 3.16 -11.39 -2.70
N VAL A 105 2.43 -10.64 -1.86
CA VAL A 105 2.99 -10.07 -0.64
C VAL A 105 2.53 -10.80 0.63
N TRP A 106 2.08 -12.03 0.48
CA TRP A 106 1.76 -12.92 1.59
C TRP A 106 2.76 -14.06 1.59
N GLY A 107 3.47 -14.26 2.69
CA GLY A 107 4.50 -15.28 2.73
C GLY A 107 5.04 -15.54 4.12
N LYS A 108 6.12 -16.29 4.17
CA LYS A 108 6.75 -16.69 5.44
C LYS A 108 7.55 -15.54 6.03
N LYS A 109 7.35 -15.30 7.32
CA LYS A 109 8.07 -14.30 8.10
C LYS A 109 8.70 -14.99 9.31
N LYS A 110 9.81 -14.43 9.81
CA LYS A 110 10.47 -14.91 11.04
C LYS A 110 10.41 -13.83 12.11
N LEU A 111 10.05 -14.23 13.31
CA LEU A 111 10.09 -13.36 14.48
C LEU A 111 10.54 -14.20 15.68
N TYR A 112 11.64 -13.79 16.31
CA TYR A 112 12.23 -14.51 17.45
C TYR A 112 12.46 -16.00 17.17
N GLY A 113 12.95 -16.34 15.97
CA GLY A 113 13.22 -17.71 15.58
C GLY A 113 12.01 -18.53 15.20
N LYS A 114 10.81 -18.00 15.29
CA LYS A 114 9.58 -18.67 14.87
C LYS A 114 9.16 -18.21 13.49
N GLU A 115 8.81 -19.19 12.64
CA GLU A 115 8.25 -18.92 11.32
C GLU A 115 6.73 -18.82 11.42
N TYR A 116 6.15 -17.85 10.71
CA TYR A 116 4.71 -17.72 10.57
C TYR A 116 4.40 -17.12 9.19
N GLU A 117 3.17 -17.29 8.74
CA GLU A 117 2.73 -16.67 7.50
C GLU A 117 2.07 -15.32 7.78
N GLY A 118 2.34 -14.35 6.95
CA GLY A 118 1.77 -13.03 7.10
C GLY A 118 2.06 -12.12 5.93
N LEU A 119 1.54 -10.91 6.01
CA LEU A 119 1.76 -9.90 4.99
C LEU A 119 3.21 -9.39 5.08
N ILE A 120 3.89 -9.41 3.95
CA ILE A 120 5.22 -8.85 3.80
C ILE A 120 5.08 -7.39 3.36
N ARG A 121 5.48 -6.46 4.22
CA ARG A 121 5.36 -5.02 3.96
C ARG A 121 6.08 -4.66 2.65
N THR A 122 5.32 -4.19 1.68
CA THR A 122 5.81 -3.91 0.33
C THR A 122 5.04 -2.75 -0.25
N THR A 123 5.71 -1.90 -1.01
CA THR A 123 5.05 -0.84 -1.77
C THR A 123 5.40 -0.97 -3.24
N PHE A 124 4.39 -0.90 -4.10
CA PHE A 124 4.54 -0.91 -5.54
C PHE A 124 4.28 0.51 -6.06
N LEU A 125 5.25 1.09 -6.75
CA LEU A 125 5.03 2.31 -7.50
C LEU A 125 4.65 1.94 -8.92
N ILE A 126 3.42 2.24 -9.29
CA ILE A 126 2.82 1.88 -10.58
C ILE A 126 2.73 3.15 -11.41
N ASP A 127 3.17 3.07 -12.68
CA ASP A 127 3.17 4.24 -13.55
C ASP A 127 1.79 4.55 -14.13
N GLU A 128 1.72 5.58 -14.94
CA GLU A 128 0.46 6.09 -15.51
C GLU A 128 -0.24 5.10 -16.44
N GLU A 129 0.47 4.07 -16.90
CA GLU A 129 -0.05 3.04 -17.79
C GLU A 129 -0.31 1.71 -17.09
N GLY A 130 -0.10 1.65 -15.77
CA GLY A 130 -0.32 0.45 -15.00
C GLY A 130 0.87 -0.49 -14.94
N ILE A 131 2.07 -0.01 -15.29
CA ILE A 131 3.30 -0.80 -15.26
C ILE A 131 4.04 -0.52 -13.96
N ILE A 132 4.58 -1.58 -13.34
CA ILE A 132 5.35 -1.44 -12.10
C ILE A 132 6.67 -0.74 -12.40
N GLU A 133 6.84 0.44 -11.81
CA GLU A 133 8.02 1.28 -12.01
C GLU A 133 9.07 1.02 -10.93
N HIS A 134 8.64 0.72 -9.71
CA HIS A 134 9.53 0.44 -8.59
C HIS A 134 8.84 -0.45 -7.56
N ILE A 135 9.62 -1.25 -6.83
CA ILE A 135 9.12 -2.11 -5.75
C ILE A 135 9.97 -1.87 -4.51
N PHE A 136 9.32 -1.44 -3.43
CA PHE A 136 9.98 -1.20 -2.15
C PHE A 136 9.77 -2.42 -1.26
N THR A 137 10.83 -3.21 -1.07
CA THR A 137 10.80 -4.41 -0.21
C THR A 137 11.42 -4.17 1.16
N LYS A 138 12.27 -3.15 1.25
CA LYS A 138 12.92 -2.74 2.51
C LYS A 138 12.34 -1.39 2.93
N VAL A 139 11.11 -1.43 3.43
CA VAL A 139 10.40 -0.21 3.80
C VAL A 139 10.92 0.31 5.14
N ASN A 140 11.38 1.57 5.13
CA ASN A 140 11.66 2.30 6.37
C ASN A 140 10.37 3.00 6.79
N THR A 141 9.68 2.46 7.79
CA THR A 141 8.35 2.96 8.17
C THR A 141 8.33 4.42 8.59
N LYS A 142 9.41 4.92 9.17
CA LYS A 142 9.50 6.32 9.61
C LYS A 142 9.75 7.30 8.48
N ASP A 143 10.38 6.84 7.39
CA ASP A 143 10.81 7.68 6.27
C ASP A 143 10.33 7.16 4.92
N HIS A 144 9.21 6.43 4.90
CA HIS A 144 8.73 5.81 3.66
C HIS A 144 8.39 6.84 2.59
N ALA A 145 7.83 7.99 2.98
CA ALA A 145 7.54 9.05 2.03
C ALA A 145 8.81 9.52 1.31
N GLN A 146 9.93 9.65 2.03
CA GLN A 146 11.21 10.03 1.45
C GLN A 146 11.74 8.97 0.50
N GLN A 147 11.53 7.69 0.83
CA GLN A 147 11.91 6.60 -0.07
C GLN A 147 11.17 6.71 -1.41
N ILE A 148 9.88 7.00 -1.38
CA ILE A 148 9.07 7.18 -2.59
C ILE A 148 9.54 8.42 -3.34
N LEU A 149 9.70 9.55 -2.67
CA LEU A 149 10.13 10.80 -3.30
C LEU A 149 11.50 10.67 -3.96
N ALA A 150 12.39 9.86 -3.42
CA ALA A 150 13.74 9.68 -3.96
C ALA A 150 13.77 9.02 -5.33
N VAL A 151 12.73 8.31 -5.73
CA VAL A 151 12.64 7.62 -7.04
C VAL A 151 11.73 8.32 -8.05
N LEU A 152 11.17 9.45 -7.68
CA LEU A 152 10.26 10.20 -8.57
C LEU A 152 11.00 11.18 -9.48
#